data_dbfe7e3b9c44beecbddee36e192717f1
#
_entry.id   dbfe7e3b9c44beecbddee36e192717f1
#
_cell.length_a   1.000
_cell.length_b   1.000
_cell.length_c   1.000
_cell.angle_alpha   90.00
_cell.angle_beta   90.00
_cell.angle_gamma   90.00
#
_symmetry.space_group_name_H-M   'P 1'
#
loop_
_entity.id
_entity.type
_entity.pdbx_description
1 polymer ?
#
loop_
_entity_poly.entity_id
_entity_poly.type
_entity_poly.pdbx_seq_one_letter_code
_entity_poly.pdbx_strand_id
1 'polypeptide(L)'
;MYPGSKHTTHCLRPSVESAEIALELSPAQRQRTVWRLDGGCGSDAHVRWLLQRGYQVVAKGMNHRRAAALARRVRRWDAYRSDSWLGEVSPPVDYGRPVRVLVKKQLKKGVYRHSYYLSTLALPSKRLLMARYDDRGGAEVEQFRNDKSGLGLEARRKHSFLGQKGYILLTDLAHNLLADFYFRALLGSPFEDYGPKRIVRDLLATPGRLVFENQRLARVELLSLKQFSKDLVECLQTYCADP
;
A
#
# COMPACT_ATOMS: atom_id res chain seq x y z
N MET A 1 -5.40 12.44 9.27
CA MET A 1 -6.44 11.40 9.51
C MET A 1 -7.83 12.04 9.45
N TYR A 2 -8.84 11.31 8.99
CA TYR A 2 -10.21 11.79 8.84
C TYR A 2 -11.16 10.88 9.61
N PRO A 3 -12.28 11.40 10.14
CA PRO A 3 -13.33 10.59 10.77
C PRO A 3 -13.86 9.53 9.78
N GLY A 4 -14.22 8.33 10.28
CA GLY A 4 -14.73 7.24 9.46
C GLY A 4 -16.04 7.53 8.71
N SER A 5 -16.76 8.60 9.10
CA SER A 5 -17.94 9.13 8.40
C SER A 5 -17.61 9.90 7.11
N LYS A 6 -16.35 10.28 6.89
CA LYS A 6 -15.93 10.99 5.68
C LYS A 6 -15.64 9.99 4.56
N HIS A 7 -16.28 10.20 3.41
CA HIS A 7 -15.99 9.42 2.21
C HIS A 7 -14.58 9.75 1.68
N THR A 8 -13.88 8.74 1.15
CA THR A 8 -12.49 8.85 0.66
C THR A 8 -12.30 9.95 -0.38
N THR A 9 -13.32 10.25 -1.19
CA THR A 9 -13.30 11.36 -2.16
C THR A 9 -13.04 12.72 -1.51
N HIS A 10 -13.50 12.97 -0.29
CA HIS A 10 -13.25 14.22 0.42
C HIS A 10 -11.84 14.32 1.00
N CYS A 11 -11.17 13.19 1.15
CA CYS A 11 -9.85 13.13 1.79
C CYS A 11 -8.70 13.28 0.79
N LEU A 12 -8.91 12.99 -0.50
CA LEU A 12 -7.82 12.92 -1.48
C LEU A 12 -7.06 14.25 -1.60
N ARG A 13 -7.76 15.36 -1.89
CA ARG A 13 -7.09 16.65 -2.11
C ARG A 13 -6.27 17.11 -0.90
N PRO A 14 -6.84 17.18 0.32
CA PRO A 14 -6.06 17.54 1.50
C PRO A 14 -4.88 16.59 1.77
N SER A 15 -5.01 15.29 1.45
CA SER A 15 -3.91 14.33 1.62
C SER A 15 -2.78 14.58 0.64
N VAL A 16 -3.10 14.89 -0.62
CA VAL A 16 -2.10 15.26 -1.65
C VAL A 16 -1.39 16.56 -1.26
N GLU A 17 -2.13 17.58 -0.84
CA GLU A 17 -1.57 18.87 -0.41
C GLU A 17 -0.66 18.71 0.82
N SER A 18 -1.06 17.89 1.78
CA SER A 18 -0.21 17.56 2.92
C SER A 18 1.08 16.83 2.51
N ALA A 19 0.98 15.90 1.55
CA ALA A 19 2.16 15.20 1.02
C ALA A 19 3.08 16.15 0.24
N GLU A 20 2.53 17.09 -0.54
CA GLU A 20 3.32 18.11 -1.23
C GLU A 20 4.15 18.95 -0.26
N ILE A 21 3.55 19.37 0.86
CA ILE A 21 4.21 20.14 1.91
C ILE A 21 5.27 19.29 2.61
N ALA A 22 4.89 18.09 3.05
CA ALA A 22 5.79 17.22 3.82
C ALA A 22 7.01 16.75 3.03
N LEU A 23 6.87 16.59 1.70
CA LEU A 23 7.93 16.14 0.80
C LEU A 23 8.56 17.29 0.01
N GLU A 24 8.13 18.53 0.26
CA GLU A 24 8.61 19.75 -0.42
C GLU A 24 8.65 19.62 -1.96
N LEU A 25 7.57 19.04 -2.54
CA LEU A 25 7.53 18.66 -3.95
C LEU A 25 7.55 19.89 -4.88
N SER A 26 8.65 20.11 -5.56
CA SER A 26 8.78 21.08 -6.63
C SER A 26 7.91 20.71 -7.85
N PRO A 27 7.58 21.64 -8.76
CA PRO A 27 6.84 21.34 -9.98
C PRO A 27 7.48 20.24 -10.84
N ALA A 28 8.82 20.20 -10.93
CA ALA A 28 9.54 19.17 -11.66
C ALA A 28 9.42 17.78 -11.01
N GLN A 29 9.41 17.72 -9.69
CA GLN A 29 9.19 16.47 -8.95
C GLN A 29 7.75 15.98 -9.10
N ARG A 30 6.74 16.87 -9.09
CA ARG A 30 5.33 16.50 -9.35
C ARG A 30 5.16 15.85 -10.71
N GLN A 31 5.82 16.36 -11.77
CA GLN A 31 5.76 15.77 -13.12
C GLN A 31 6.30 14.33 -13.17
N ARG A 32 7.20 13.95 -12.27
CA ARG A 32 7.76 12.59 -12.15
C ARG A 32 7.02 11.74 -11.12
N THR A 33 6.16 12.33 -10.31
CA THR A 33 5.38 11.62 -9.29
C THR A 33 4.12 11.02 -9.90
N VAL A 34 3.87 9.75 -9.59
CA VAL A 34 2.70 9.00 -10.07
C VAL A 34 1.74 8.75 -8.90
N TRP A 35 0.53 9.26 -9.01
CA TRP A 35 -0.55 8.91 -8.08
C TRP A 35 -1.29 7.67 -8.57
N ARG A 36 -1.28 6.63 -7.75
CA ARG A 36 -2.05 5.39 -7.97
C ARG A 36 -3.30 5.40 -7.15
N LEU A 37 -4.45 5.54 -7.80
CA LEU A 37 -5.75 5.70 -7.14
C LEU A 37 -6.62 4.45 -7.30
N ASP A 38 -7.26 4.05 -6.21
CA ASP A 38 -8.32 3.04 -6.26
C ASP A 38 -9.65 3.61 -6.76
N GLY A 39 -10.67 2.73 -6.86
CA GLY A 39 -11.99 3.12 -7.32
C GLY A 39 -12.68 4.17 -6.43
N GLY A 40 -12.31 4.28 -5.16
CA GLY A 40 -12.86 5.27 -4.24
C GLY A 40 -12.42 6.70 -4.54
N CYS A 41 -11.25 6.88 -5.16
CA CYS A 41 -10.66 8.19 -5.48
C CYS A 41 -10.62 8.49 -6.99
N GLY A 42 -10.96 7.53 -7.86
CA GLY A 42 -10.84 7.63 -9.31
C GLY A 42 -11.99 8.38 -10.01
N SER A 43 -12.47 9.49 -9.47
CA SER A 43 -13.43 10.36 -10.15
C SER A 43 -12.75 11.25 -11.19
N ASP A 44 -13.47 11.64 -12.25
CA ASP A 44 -12.94 12.55 -13.28
C ASP A 44 -12.43 13.87 -12.68
N ALA A 45 -13.14 14.39 -11.68
CA ALA A 45 -12.77 15.63 -11.00
C ALA A 45 -11.42 15.51 -10.26
N HIS A 46 -11.17 14.38 -9.61
CA HIS A 46 -9.89 14.13 -8.95
C HIS A 46 -8.76 13.90 -9.93
N VAL A 47 -9.01 13.13 -10.99
CA VAL A 47 -8.01 12.89 -12.04
C VAL A 47 -7.63 14.21 -12.71
N ARG A 48 -8.59 15.03 -13.16
CA ARG A 48 -8.32 16.35 -13.73
C ARG A 48 -7.52 17.23 -12.78
N TRP A 49 -7.92 17.31 -11.52
CA TRP A 49 -7.25 18.12 -10.52
C TRP A 49 -5.77 17.72 -10.31
N LEU A 50 -5.48 16.43 -10.26
CA LEU A 50 -4.09 15.94 -10.17
C LEU A 50 -3.29 16.27 -11.42
N LEU A 51 -3.88 16.12 -12.61
CA LEU A 51 -3.24 16.44 -13.89
C LEU A 51 -2.94 17.94 -14.02
N GLN A 52 -3.85 18.81 -13.55
CA GLN A 52 -3.65 20.26 -13.50
C GLN A 52 -2.50 20.66 -12.57
N ARG A 53 -2.25 19.89 -11.50
CA ARG A 53 -1.10 20.08 -10.60
C ARG A 53 0.21 19.52 -11.15
N GLY A 54 0.20 18.94 -12.35
CA GLY A 54 1.39 18.42 -13.02
C GLY A 54 1.68 16.93 -12.78
N TYR A 55 0.90 16.24 -11.97
CA TYR A 55 1.14 14.83 -11.63
C TYR A 55 0.89 13.86 -12.78
N GLN A 56 1.52 12.69 -12.72
CA GLN A 56 1.12 11.51 -13.46
C GLN A 56 0.09 10.72 -12.66
N VAL A 57 -0.80 10.01 -13.35
CA VAL A 57 -1.90 9.27 -12.70
C VAL A 57 -2.03 7.87 -13.27
N VAL A 58 -2.27 6.89 -12.39
CA VAL A 58 -2.83 5.59 -12.73
C VAL A 58 -4.01 5.36 -11.80
N ALA A 59 -5.23 5.44 -12.31
CA ALA A 59 -6.44 5.43 -11.48
C ALA A 59 -7.45 4.40 -11.97
N LYS A 60 -8.07 3.68 -11.03
CA LYS A 60 -9.27 2.90 -11.31
C LYS A 60 -10.48 3.83 -11.25
N GLY A 61 -11.27 3.85 -12.32
CA GLY A 61 -12.49 4.64 -12.34
C GLY A 61 -13.56 4.07 -11.41
N MET A 62 -14.32 4.95 -10.75
CA MET A 62 -15.29 4.56 -9.72
C MET A 62 -16.66 4.16 -10.25
N ASN A 63 -17.01 4.46 -11.51
CA ASN A 63 -18.37 4.31 -12.05
C ASN A 63 -18.55 3.00 -12.82
N HIS A 64 -19.26 2.05 -12.21
CA HIS A 64 -19.52 0.73 -12.80
C HIS A 64 -20.38 0.77 -14.09
N ARG A 65 -21.36 1.69 -14.15
CA ARG A 65 -22.20 1.85 -15.36
C ARG A 65 -21.35 2.34 -16.52
N ARG A 66 -20.43 3.29 -16.26
CA ARG A 66 -19.45 3.76 -17.24
C ARG A 66 -18.49 2.64 -17.67
N ALA A 67 -18.04 1.79 -16.76
CA ALA A 67 -17.20 0.64 -17.11
C ALA A 67 -17.88 -0.29 -18.12
N ALA A 68 -19.17 -0.59 -17.91
CA ALA A 68 -19.96 -1.40 -18.84
C ALA A 68 -20.16 -0.70 -20.20
N ALA A 69 -20.42 0.61 -20.21
CA ALA A 69 -20.56 1.39 -21.44
C ALA A 69 -19.24 1.44 -22.25
N LEU A 70 -18.11 1.64 -21.58
CA LEU A 70 -16.80 1.61 -22.21
C LEU A 70 -16.44 0.22 -22.73
N ALA A 71 -16.82 -0.84 -22.04
CA ALA A 71 -16.60 -2.23 -22.49
C ALA A 71 -17.25 -2.53 -23.85
N ARG A 72 -18.43 -1.94 -24.15
CA ARG A 72 -19.10 -2.07 -25.45
C ARG A 72 -18.35 -1.37 -26.59
N ARG A 73 -17.48 -0.40 -26.28
CA ARG A 73 -16.67 0.35 -27.26
C ARG A 73 -15.33 -0.32 -27.57
N VAL A 74 -14.95 -1.35 -26.80
CA VAL A 74 -13.70 -2.08 -27.01
C VAL A 74 -13.80 -2.90 -28.28
N ARG A 75 -12.94 -2.59 -29.26
CA ARG A 75 -12.87 -3.33 -30.55
C ARG A 75 -12.06 -4.62 -30.45
N ARG A 76 -11.02 -4.64 -29.59
CA ARG A 76 -10.12 -5.79 -29.43
C ARG A 76 -9.82 -6.03 -27.95
N TRP A 77 -10.01 -7.28 -27.54
CA TRP A 77 -9.68 -7.78 -26.22
C TRP A 77 -8.41 -8.63 -26.28
N ASP A 78 -7.41 -8.29 -25.47
CA ASP A 78 -6.18 -9.09 -25.31
C ASP A 78 -6.24 -9.82 -23.97
N ALA A 79 -5.90 -11.11 -23.96
CA ALA A 79 -5.84 -11.89 -22.73
C ALA A 79 -4.82 -11.27 -21.74
N TYR A 80 -5.18 -11.19 -20.46
CA TYR A 80 -4.32 -10.65 -19.41
C TYR A 80 -3.95 -11.72 -18.38
N ARG A 81 -4.93 -12.34 -17.79
CA ARG A 81 -4.82 -13.53 -16.91
C ARG A 81 -5.83 -14.58 -17.40
N SER A 82 -5.81 -15.76 -16.79
CA SER A 82 -6.70 -16.87 -17.17
C SER A 82 -8.19 -16.47 -17.19
N ASP A 83 -8.59 -15.54 -16.33
CA ASP A 83 -9.98 -15.11 -16.13
C ASP A 83 -10.25 -13.66 -16.58
N SER A 84 -9.28 -13.00 -17.22
CA SER A 84 -9.40 -11.56 -17.52
C SER A 84 -8.75 -11.13 -18.82
N TRP A 85 -9.34 -10.08 -19.42
CA TRP A 85 -8.93 -9.48 -20.69
C TRP A 85 -8.86 -7.96 -20.57
N LEU A 86 -7.99 -7.35 -21.35
CA LEU A 86 -7.80 -5.91 -21.44
C LEU A 86 -8.17 -5.40 -22.83
N GLY A 87 -8.98 -4.34 -22.84
CA GLY A 87 -9.25 -3.54 -24.03
C GLY A 87 -8.81 -2.10 -23.82
N GLU A 88 -8.68 -1.35 -24.91
CA GLU A 88 -8.37 0.08 -24.85
C GLU A 88 -9.41 0.86 -25.65
N VAL A 89 -9.82 2.02 -25.13
CA VAL A 89 -10.82 2.88 -25.73
C VAL A 89 -10.43 4.36 -25.57
N SER A 90 -11.01 5.21 -26.40
CA SER A 90 -10.86 6.67 -26.24
C SER A 90 -11.43 7.13 -24.91
N PRO A 91 -10.82 8.16 -24.28
CA PRO A 91 -11.31 8.74 -23.03
C PRO A 91 -12.78 9.16 -23.12
N PRO A 92 -13.57 8.95 -22.06
CA PRO A 92 -15.00 9.32 -22.04
C PRO A 92 -15.22 10.82 -21.87
N VAL A 93 -14.20 11.55 -21.42
CA VAL A 93 -14.18 13.00 -21.21
C VAL A 93 -12.79 13.55 -21.52
N ASP A 94 -12.69 14.83 -21.76
CA ASP A 94 -11.41 15.52 -21.86
C ASP A 94 -10.81 15.71 -20.45
N TYR A 95 -9.55 15.33 -20.29
CA TYR A 95 -8.79 15.48 -19.05
C TYR A 95 -7.77 16.64 -19.10
N GLY A 96 -7.72 17.40 -20.21
CA GLY A 96 -6.75 18.48 -20.44
C GLY A 96 -5.33 17.99 -20.74
N ARG A 97 -5.11 16.67 -20.75
CA ARG A 97 -3.85 16.00 -21.11
C ARG A 97 -4.16 14.63 -21.71
N PRO A 98 -3.24 14.07 -22.53
CA PRO A 98 -3.41 12.71 -23.06
C PRO A 98 -3.56 11.68 -21.92
N VAL A 99 -4.65 10.94 -21.95
CA VAL A 99 -4.97 9.87 -20.99
C VAL A 99 -5.34 8.61 -21.76
N ARG A 100 -4.71 7.52 -21.45
CA ARG A 100 -5.10 6.18 -21.93
C ARG A 100 -6.19 5.61 -21.05
N VAL A 101 -7.18 4.98 -21.67
CA VAL A 101 -8.29 4.32 -20.95
C VAL A 101 -8.28 2.84 -21.26
N LEU A 102 -7.94 2.05 -20.25
CA LEU A 102 -8.03 0.60 -20.30
C LEU A 102 -9.35 0.13 -19.70
N VAL A 103 -9.95 -0.87 -20.32
CA VAL A 103 -11.10 -1.59 -19.77
C VAL A 103 -10.65 -3.01 -19.47
N LYS A 104 -10.88 -3.46 -18.24
CA LYS A 104 -10.67 -4.84 -17.83
C LYS A 104 -12.01 -5.53 -17.77
N LYS A 105 -12.13 -6.64 -18.51
CA LYS A 105 -13.21 -7.61 -18.41
C LYS A 105 -12.70 -8.79 -17.59
N GLN A 106 -13.43 -9.20 -16.57
CA GLN A 106 -13.06 -10.32 -15.70
C GLN A 106 -14.25 -11.25 -15.48
N LEU A 107 -14.04 -12.55 -15.64
CA LEU A 107 -15.02 -13.58 -15.32
C LEU A 107 -14.96 -13.88 -13.80
N LYS A 108 -16.04 -13.61 -13.09
CA LYS A 108 -16.18 -13.92 -11.65
C LYS A 108 -17.47 -14.67 -11.39
N LYS A 109 -17.38 -15.90 -10.90
CA LYS A 109 -18.55 -16.74 -10.60
C LYS A 109 -19.51 -16.83 -11.79
N GLY A 110 -19.00 -17.08 -13.00
CA GLY A 110 -19.80 -17.20 -14.22
C GLY A 110 -20.31 -15.88 -14.82
N VAL A 111 -20.02 -14.72 -14.19
CA VAL A 111 -20.50 -13.42 -14.66
C VAL A 111 -19.34 -12.51 -15.05
N TYR A 112 -19.43 -11.87 -16.21
CA TYR A 112 -18.46 -10.87 -16.61
C TYR A 112 -18.65 -9.56 -15.84
N ARG A 113 -17.60 -9.10 -15.19
CA ARG A 113 -17.52 -7.79 -14.53
C ARG A 113 -16.54 -6.90 -15.27
N HIS A 114 -16.89 -5.63 -15.37
CA HIS A 114 -16.08 -4.62 -16.05
C HIS A 114 -15.57 -3.60 -15.07
N SER A 115 -14.34 -3.16 -15.27
CA SER A 115 -13.73 -2.01 -14.62
C SER A 115 -12.92 -1.23 -15.66
N TYR A 116 -12.69 0.06 -15.43
CA TYR A 116 -11.84 0.86 -16.31
C TYR A 116 -10.76 1.58 -15.51
N TYR A 117 -9.68 1.86 -16.19
CA TYR A 117 -8.47 2.45 -15.63
C TYR A 117 -8.02 3.60 -16.53
N LEU A 118 -7.57 4.66 -15.89
CA LEU A 118 -7.07 5.88 -16.52
C LEU A 118 -5.57 5.97 -16.26
N SER A 119 -4.77 6.27 -17.27
CA SER A 119 -3.33 6.44 -17.07
C SER A 119 -2.74 7.49 -18.01
N THR A 120 -1.84 8.30 -17.48
CA THR A 120 -0.98 9.21 -18.24
C THR A 120 0.39 8.60 -18.56
N LEU A 121 0.70 7.41 -18.05
CA LEU A 121 1.99 6.77 -18.27
C LEU A 121 2.14 6.32 -19.73
N ALA A 122 3.23 6.74 -20.38
CA ALA A 122 3.59 6.33 -21.73
C ALA A 122 4.24 4.93 -21.73
N LEU A 123 3.46 3.91 -21.32
CA LEU A 123 3.93 2.52 -21.33
C LEU A 123 3.56 1.84 -22.66
N PRO A 124 4.44 0.98 -23.22
CA PRO A 124 4.26 0.41 -24.56
C PRO A 124 3.09 -0.57 -24.65
N SER A 125 2.68 -1.20 -23.55
CA SER A 125 1.62 -2.20 -23.60
C SER A 125 0.54 -2.01 -22.52
N LYS A 126 -0.67 -2.46 -22.83
CA LYS A 126 -1.80 -2.53 -21.89
C LYS A 126 -1.45 -3.40 -20.67
N ARG A 127 -0.70 -4.49 -20.88
CA ARG A 127 -0.29 -5.41 -19.81
C ARG A 127 0.63 -4.73 -18.80
N LEU A 128 1.65 -4.00 -19.26
CA LEU A 128 2.56 -3.26 -18.40
C LEU A 128 1.83 -2.18 -17.60
N LEU A 129 0.90 -1.46 -18.25
CA LEU A 129 0.11 -0.45 -17.56
C LEU A 129 -0.77 -1.07 -16.47
N MET A 130 -1.41 -2.20 -16.77
CA MET A 130 -2.24 -2.90 -15.78
C MET A 130 -1.39 -3.50 -14.66
N ALA A 131 -0.21 -4.04 -14.96
CA ALA A 131 0.74 -4.52 -13.96
C ALA A 131 1.15 -3.39 -13.00
N ARG A 132 1.48 -2.19 -13.51
CA ARG A 132 1.77 -1.01 -12.67
C ARG A 132 0.64 -0.60 -11.76
N TYR A 133 -0.61 -0.83 -12.16
CA TYR A 133 -1.76 -0.65 -11.28
C TYR A 133 -1.87 -1.78 -10.25
N ASP A 134 -1.72 -3.03 -10.68
CA ASP A 134 -1.85 -4.22 -9.82
C ASP A 134 -0.72 -4.29 -8.77
N ASP A 135 0.50 -3.80 -9.06
CA ASP A 135 1.63 -3.67 -8.12
C ASP A 135 1.29 -2.85 -6.86
N ARG A 136 0.23 -2.03 -6.90
CA ARG A 136 -0.31 -1.34 -5.72
C ARG A 136 -0.77 -2.32 -4.65
N GLY A 137 -1.29 -3.47 -5.06
CA GLY A 137 -1.92 -4.43 -4.14
C GLY A 137 -0.94 -5.17 -3.23
N GLY A 138 0.32 -5.33 -3.63
CA GLY A 138 1.34 -6.05 -2.86
C GLY A 138 1.74 -5.28 -1.60
N ALA A 139 2.31 -4.09 -1.74
CA ALA A 139 2.85 -3.34 -0.62
C ALA A 139 1.76 -2.73 0.29
N GLU A 140 0.83 -1.93 -0.29
CA GLU A 140 -0.14 -1.16 0.50
C GLU A 140 -1.18 -2.07 1.19
N VAL A 141 -1.73 -3.06 0.47
CA VAL A 141 -2.77 -3.95 1.04
C VAL A 141 -2.16 -4.90 2.07
N GLU A 142 -0.94 -5.38 1.85
CA GLU A 142 -0.24 -6.21 2.83
C GLU A 142 0.14 -5.41 4.07
N GLN A 143 0.64 -4.18 3.92
CA GLN A 143 0.91 -3.32 5.05
C GLN A 143 -0.35 -3.10 5.90
N PHE A 144 -1.47 -2.69 5.30
CA PHE A 144 -2.74 -2.55 6.02
C PHE A 144 -3.22 -3.85 6.69
N ARG A 145 -3.01 -4.99 6.05
CA ARG A 145 -3.33 -6.29 6.65
C ARG A 145 -2.43 -6.57 7.83
N ASN A 146 -1.14 -6.32 7.71
CA ASN A 146 -0.16 -6.51 8.76
C ASN A 146 -0.44 -5.59 9.95
N ASP A 147 -0.78 -4.33 9.72
CA ASP A 147 -1.16 -3.39 10.79
C ASP A 147 -2.47 -3.81 11.48
N LYS A 148 -3.47 -4.21 10.72
CA LYS A 148 -4.76 -4.66 11.26
C LYS A 148 -4.63 -5.94 12.09
N SER A 149 -4.11 -7.00 11.51
CA SER A 149 -4.09 -8.32 12.13
C SER A 149 -2.77 -8.64 12.84
N GLY A 150 -1.63 -8.10 12.36
CA GLY A 150 -0.30 -8.31 12.91
C GLY A 150 -0.05 -7.45 14.16
N LEU A 151 -0.35 -6.15 14.07
CA LEU A 151 -0.17 -5.18 15.15
C LEU A 151 -1.46 -4.92 15.95
N GLY A 152 -2.56 -5.60 15.62
CA GLY A 152 -3.81 -5.53 16.36
C GLY A 152 -4.59 -4.22 16.20
N LEU A 153 -4.35 -3.46 15.13
CA LEU A 153 -5.01 -2.18 14.89
C LEU A 153 -6.55 -2.31 14.82
N GLU A 154 -7.07 -3.41 14.29
CA GLU A 154 -8.52 -3.65 14.21
C GLU A 154 -9.16 -4.03 15.54
N ALA A 155 -8.39 -4.65 16.46
CA ALA A 155 -8.89 -5.13 17.74
C ALA A 155 -8.92 -4.05 18.83
N ARG A 156 -8.15 -2.97 18.65
CA ARG A 156 -7.96 -1.93 19.68
C ARG A 156 -8.56 -0.60 19.21
N ARG A 157 -9.81 -0.38 19.59
CA ARG A 157 -10.52 0.88 19.29
C ARG A 157 -10.40 1.83 20.48
N LYS A 158 -10.18 3.10 20.19
CA LYS A 158 -10.18 4.18 21.17
C LYS A 158 -11.50 4.97 21.07
N HIS A 159 -12.03 5.37 22.21
CA HIS A 159 -13.30 6.12 22.26
C HIS A 159 -13.18 7.56 21.72
N SER A 160 -12.00 8.17 21.81
CA SER A 160 -11.75 9.51 21.28
C SER A 160 -11.01 9.46 19.94
N PHE A 161 -11.29 10.42 19.06
CA PHE A 161 -10.63 10.56 17.76
C PHE A 161 -9.11 10.81 17.92
N LEU A 162 -8.72 11.64 18.89
CA LEU A 162 -7.30 11.89 19.19
C LEU A 162 -6.60 10.65 19.73
N GLY A 163 -7.25 9.91 20.61
CA GLY A 163 -6.72 8.63 21.09
C GLY A 163 -6.56 7.60 19.98
N GLN A 164 -7.50 7.53 19.03
CA GLN A 164 -7.39 6.66 17.87
C GLN A 164 -6.27 7.12 16.94
N LYS A 165 -6.09 8.43 16.73
CA LYS A 165 -4.98 8.99 15.96
C LYS A 165 -3.63 8.65 16.58
N GLY A 166 -3.47 8.83 17.89
CA GLY A 166 -2.26 8.46 18.61
C GLY A 166 -1.95 6.97 18.48
N TYR A 167 -2.97 6.12 18.61
CA TYR A 167 -2.81 4.67 18.45
C TYR A 167 -2.35 4.27 17.05
N ILE A 168 -2.88 4.91 15.98
CA ILE A 168 -2.42 4.65 14.61
C ILE A 168 -0.97 5.08 14.42
N LEU A 169 -0.57 6.26 14.92
CA LEU A 169 0.82 6.72 14.84
C LEU A 169 1.79 5.79 15.57
N LEU A 170 1.40 5.24 16.73
CA LEU A 170 2.18 4.22 17.42
C LEU A 170 2.25 2.91 16.63
N THR A 171 1.19 2.53 15.93
CA THR A 171 1.19 1.36 15.06
C THR A 171 2.13 1.56 13.87
N ASP A 172 2.12 2.74 13.24
CA ASP A 172 3.04 3.09 12.15
C ASP A 172 4.51 3.06 12.63
N LEU A 173 4.79 3.59 13.82
CA LEU A 173 6.12 3.52 14.44
C LEU A 173 6.54 2.06 14.67
N ALA A 174 5.66 1.25 15.27
CA ALA A 174 5.94 -0.17 15.50
C ALA A 174 6.17 -0.92 14.19
N HIS A 175 5.42 -0.60 13.13
CA HIS A 175 5.60 -1.16 11.80
C HIS A 175 6.99 -0.83 11.24
N ASN A 176 7.43 0.43 11.34
CA ASN A 176 8.74 0.86 10.87
C ASN A 176 9.89 0.18 11.65
N LEU A 177 9.75 0.05 12.98
CA LEU A 177 10.74 -0.68 13.80
C LEU A 177 10.81 -2.17 13.43
N LEU A 178 9.67 -2.81 13.17
CA LEU A 178 9.65 -4.20 12.70
C LEU A 178 10.23 -4.35 11.30
N ALA A 179 10.01 -3.39 10.41
CA ALA A 179 10.60 -3.40 9.08
C ALA A 179 12.13 -3.24 9.16
N ASP A 180 12.62 -2.32 9.98
CA ASP A 180 14.04 -2.13 10.23
C ASP A 180 14.69 -3.40 10.80
N PHE A 181 14.08 -3.98 11.83
CA PHE A 181 14.54 -5.26 12.39
C PHE A 181 14.54 -6.39 11.36
N TYR A 182 13.49 -6.48 10.52
CA TYR A 182 13.41 -7.47 9.46
C TYR A 182 14.56 -7.32 8.45
N PHE A 183 14.77 -6.14 7.92
CA PHE A 183 15.78 -5.89 6.88
C PHE A 183 17.21 -6.04 7.40
N ARG A 184 17.47 -5.66 8.66
CA ARG A 184 18.81 -5.70 9.24
C ARG A 184 19.18 -7.04 9.86
N ALA A 185 18.21 -7.83 10.30
CA ALA A 185 18.50 -9.03 11.08
C ALA A 185 17.75 -10.31 10.65
N LEU A 186 16.55 -10.20 10.08
CA LEU A 186 15.77 -11.39 9.74
C LEU A 186 15.88 -11.79 8.28
N LEU A 187 16.18 -10.88 7.37
CA LEU A 187 16.38 -11.18 5.96
C LEU A 187 17.61 -12.09 5.81
N GLY A 188 17.44 -13.23 5.12
CA GLY A 188 18.49 -14.25 4.98
C GLY A 188 18.65 -15.17 6.20
N SER A 189 17.83 -14.99 7.27
CA SER A 189 17.79 -15.89 8.42
C SER A 189 16.67 -16.94 8.27
N PRO A 190 16.57 -17.94 9.16
CA PRO A 190 15.43 -18.86 9.21
C PRO A 190 14.05 -18.20 9.40
N PHE A 191 14.02 -16.91 9.70
CA PHE A 191 12.82 -16.11 9.94
C PHE A 191 12.43 -15.18 8.78
N GLU A 192 13.09 -15.26 7.63
CA GLU A 192 12.84 -14.36 6.49
C GLU A 192 11.39 -14.40 5.97
N ASP A 193 10.72 -15.53 6.11
CA ASP A 193 9.30 -15.68 5.73
C ASP A 193 8.31 -15.21 6.81
N TYR A 194 8.81 -14.62 7.92
CA TYR A 194 7.94 -14.17 9.01
C TYR A 194 7.38 -12.77 8.74
N GLY A 195 6.06 -12.69 8.54
CA GLY A 195 5.37 -11.40 8.58
C GLY A 195 5.23 -10.84 10.00
N PRO A 196 4.86 -9.56 10.15
CA PRO A 196 4.77 -8.86 11.44
C PRO A 196 4.04 -9.62 12.54
N LYS A 197 2.94 -10.31 12.20
CA LYS A 197 2.19 -11.12 13.17
C LYS A 197 3.04 -12.23 13.81
N ARG A 198 3.83 -12.93 12.99
CA ARG A 198 4.70 -14.00 13.46
C ARG A 198 5.90 -13.46 14.23
N ILE A 199 6.49 -12.37 13.74
CA ILE A 199 7.60 -11.70 14.44
C ILE A 199 7.16 -11.32 15.85
N VAL A 200 6.03 -10.62 16.00
CA VAL A 200 5.52 -10.20 17.32
C VAL A 200 5.16 -11.39 18.19
N ARG A 201 4.41 -12.37 17.66
CA ARG A 201 3.89 -13.48 18.46
C ARG A 201 4.96 -14.52 18.80
N ASP A 202 5.83 -14.86 17.84
CA ASP A 202 6.71 -16.02 17.95
C ASP A 202 8.13 -15.62 18.39
N LEU A 203 8.62 -14.45 17.97
CA LEU A 203 9.96 -13.97 18.30
C LEU A 203 9.95 -12.97 19.46
N LEU A 204 9.26 -11.83 19.33
CA LEU A 204 9.31 -10.76 20.32
C LEU A 204 8.52 -11.04 21.59
N ALA A 205 7.58 -12.01 21.58
CA ALA A 205 6.91 -12.49 22.78
C ALA A 205 7.71 -13.58 23.52
N THR A 206 8.94 -13.90 23.09
CA THR A 206 9.81 -14.82 23.80
C THR A 206 10.23 -14.18 25.15
N PRO A 207 10.01 -14.86 26.28
CA PRO A 207 10.36 -14.30 27.58
C PRO A 207 11.87 -14.13 27.69
N GLY A 208 12.28 -13.01 28.26
CA GLY A 208 13.68 -12.65 28.39
C GLY A 208 13.94 -11.68 29.54
N ARG A 209 15.19 -11.46 29.83
CA ARG A 209 15.69 -10.50 30.81
C ARG A 209 16.61 -9.49 30.12
N LEU A 210 16.34 -8.20 30.32
CA LEU A 210 17.20 -7.12 29.88
C LEU A 210 18.08 -6.69 31.04
N VAL A 211 19.39 -6.70 30.85
CA VAL A 211 20.37 -6.26 31.84
C VAL A 211 20.93 -4.92 31.38
N PHE A 212 20.80 -3.91 32.24
CA PHE A 212 21.31 -2.57 31.98
C PHE A 212 22.50 -2.27 32.91
N GLU A 213 23.56 -1.69 32.34
CA GLU A 213 24.70 -1.17 33.04
C GLU A 213 24.89 0.30 32.63
N ASN A 214 24.99 1.19 33.60
CA ASN A 214 25.14 2.65 33.37
C ASN A 214 24.04 3.20 32.37
N GLN A 215 22.80 2.77 32.55
CA GLN A 215 21.65 3.14 31.73
C GLN A 215 21.75 2.67 30.25
N ARG A 216 22.70 1.81 29.92
CA ARG A 216 22.82 1.19 28.59
C ARG A 216 22.47 -0.29 28.68
N LEU A 217 21.81 -0.80 27.64
CA LEU A 217 21.53 -2.23 27.52
C LEU A 217 22.87 -2.97 27.35
N ALA A 218 23.25 -3.74 28.37
CA ALA A 218 24.49 -4.50 28.38
C ALA A 218 24.29 -5.94 27.88
N ARG A 219 23.13 -6.57 28.21
CA ARG A 219 22.88 -7.96 27.86
C ARG A 219 21.38 -8.25 27.73
N VAL A 220 21.04 -9.12 26.79
CA VAL A 220 19.72 -9.73 26.62
C VAL A 220 19.85 -11.22 26.88
N GLU A 221 19.07 -11.74 27.84
CA GLU A 221 19.00 -13.16 28.17
C GLU A 221 17.65 -13.70 27.75
N LEU A 222 17.60 -14.69 26.82
CA LEU A 222 16.35 -15.33 26.47
C LEU A 222 16.06 -16.49 27.44
N LEU A 223 14.90 -16.46 28.08
CA LEU A 223 14.43 -17.48 29.03
C LEU A 223 13.60 -18.53 28.27
N SER A 224 14.14 -19.08 27.17
CA SER A 224 13.43 -20.04 26.34
C SER A 224 14.37 -21.13 25.83
N LEU A 225 13.90 -22.35 25.90
CA LEU A 225 14.55 -23.53 25.32
C LEU A 225 13.96 -23.92 23.96
N LYS A 226 13.25 -23.01 23.30
CA LYS A 226 12.70 -23.26 21.97
C LYS A 226 13.83 -23.50 20.97
N GLN A 227 13.61 -24.41 20.03
CA GLN A 227 14.60 -24.80 19.01
C GLN A 227 15.20 -23.60 18.27
N PHE A 228 14.43 -22.56 18.03
CA PHE A 228 14.85 -21.35 17.32
C PHE A 228 15.56 -20.30 18.19
N SER A 229 15.76 -20.56 19.50
CA SER A 229 16.33 -19.53 20.41
C SER A 229 17.74 -19.13 20.04
N LYS A 230 18.55 -20.04 19.51
CA LYS A 230 19.90 -19.73 19.01
C LYS A 230 19.86 -18.78 17.83
N ASP A 231 19.05 -19.10 16.81
CA ASP A 231 18.92 -18.29 15.61
C ASP A 231 18.40 -16.89 15.95
N LEU A 232 17.47 -16.79 16.92
CA LEU A 232 16.97 -15.50 17.39
C LEU A 232 18.05 -14.69 18.10
N VAL A 233 18.91 -15.31 18.91
CA VAL A 233 20.04 -14.63 19.54
C VAL A 233 21.01 -14.10 18.47
N GLU A 234 21.33 -14.86 17.46
CA GLU A 234 22.20 -14.44 16.34
C GLU A 234 21.58 -13.23 15.59
N CYS A 235 20.28 -13.29 15.30
CA CYS A 235 19.57 -12.15 14.69
C CYS A 235 19.62 -10.89 15.58
N LEU A 236 19.41 -11.03 16.89
CA LEU A 236 19.49 -9.92 17.84
C LEU A 236 20.91 -9.35 17.94
N GLN A 237 21.94 -10.19 17.93
CA GLN A 237 23.33 -9.77 17.91
C GLN A 237 23.65 -9.00 16.64
N THR A 238 23.23 -9.51 15.49
CA THR A 238 23.39 -8.82 14.19
C THR A 238 22.71 -7.44 14.23
N TYR A 239 21.49 -7.36 14.72
CA TYR A 239 20.74 -6.11 14.82
C TYR A 239 21.41 -5.06 15.71
N CYS A 240 22.00 -5.50 16.84
CA CYS A 240 22.66 -4.61 17.79
C CYS A 240 24.10 -4.22 17.39
N ALA A 241 24.75 -5.00 16.54
CA ALA A 241 26.13 -4.74 16.11
C ALA A 241 26.23 -3.67 15.02
N ASP A 242 25.13 -3.42 14.29
CA ASP A 242 25.06 -2.44 13.20
C ASP A 242 24.20 -1.23 13.66
N PRO A 243 24.83 -0.14 14.16
CA PRO A 243 24.13 1.02 14.74
C PRO A 243 23.46 1.92 13.69
#